data_2cfba19c0365aad75141fdb4d91f2cdd
#
_entry.id   2cfba19c0365aad75141fdb4d91f2cdd
#
_cell.length_a   1.000
_cell.length_b   1.000
_cell.length_c   1.000
_cell.angle_alpha   90.00
_cell.angle_beta   90.00
_cell.angle_gamma   90.00
#
_symmetry.space_group_name_H-M   'P 1'
#
loop_
_entity.id
_entity.type
_entity.pdbx_description
1 polymer ?
#
loop_
_entity_poly.entity_id
_entity_poly.type
_entity_poly.pdbx_seq_one_letter_code
_entity_poly.pdbx_strand_id
1 'polypeptide(L)'
;MHAQPAAAAVASSLILLREDIEGVAVLTLNRPQSRNSLSEAMLEALGDALTAIAHDDSVRAVVLAANGLAFSAGHDLKELSKRRSDDDRGRAYFKHVMTTCSAVMQQIVLLPQPVIAAVQATATAAGCQLVASCDLAVA
;
A
#
# COMPACT_ATOMS: atom_id res chain seq x y z
N MET A 1 26.13 -25.08 -3.35
CA MET A 1 24.73 -24.93 -3.78
C MET A 1 24.26 -23.57 -3.33
N HIS A 2 24.45 -22.55 -4.18
CA HIS A 2 24.10 -21.16 -3.90
C HIS A 2 22.89 -20.77 -4.77
N ALA A 3 21.70 -20.84 -4.18
CA ALA A 3 20.52 -20.22 -4.75
C ALA A 3 20.37 -18.83 -4.10
N GLN A 4 20.29 -17.92 -4.89
CA GLN A 4 19.36 -16.87 -5.24
C GLN A 4 19.76 -15.43 -4.88
N PRO A 5 20.69 -14.80 -5.61
CA PRO A 5 20.73 -13.33 -5.60
C PRO A 5 19.59 -12.68 -6.42
N ALA A 6 19.04 -13.40 -7.43
CA ALA A 6 18.05 -12.82 -8.33
C ALA A 6 16.67 -12.60 -7.70
N ALA A 7 16.17 -13.55 -6.90
CA ALA A 7 14.86 -13.42 -6.25
C ALA A 7 14.87 -12.35 -5.15
N ALA A 8 15.96 -12.24 -4.39
CA ALA A 8 16.12 -11.19 -3.39
C ALA A 8 16.24 -9.80 -4.02
N ALA A 9 16.93 -9.68 -5.16
CA ALA A 9 17.05 -8.42 -5.90
C ALA A 9 15.71 -7.98 -6.50
N VAL A 10 14.90 -8.90 -7.03
CA VAL A 10 13.55 -8.61 -7.54
C VAL A 10 12.63 -8.20 -6.40
N ALA A 11 12.66 -8.89 -5.26
CA ALA A 11 11.88 -8.52 -4.09
C ALA A 11 12.27 -7.13 -3.55
N SER A 12 13.55 -6.75 -3.58
CA SER A 12 14.00 -5.43 -3.14
C SER A 12 13.59 -4.30 -4.09
N SER A 13 13.23 -4.60 -5.34
CA SER A 13 12.76 -3.60 -6.32
C SER A 13 11.24 -3.38 -6.28
N LEU A 14 10.47 -4.30 -5.70
CA LEU A 14 9.02 -4.18 -5.58
C LEU A 14 8.63 -3.20 -4.49
N ILE A 15 7.69 -2.31 -4.81
CA ILE A 15 7.18 -1.30 -3.85
C ILE A 15 6.16 -1.86 -2.88
N LEU A 16 5.51 -2.96 -3.23
CA LEU A 16 4.60 -3.73 -2.39
C LEU A 16 5.02 -5.20 -2.45
N LEU A 17 5.22 -5.80 -1.30
CA LEU A 17 5.52 -7.24 -1.19
C LEU A 17 4.26 -7.98 -0.77
N ARG A 18 4.09 -9.20 -1.28
CA ARG A 18 3.06 -10.13 -0.82
C ARG A 18 3.70 -11.45 -0.44
N GLU A 19 3.36 -11.95 0.72
CA GLU A 19 3.72 -13.28 1.21
C GLU A 19 2.47 -13.94 1.80
N ASP A 20 2.16 -15.14 1.36
CA ASP A 20 1.02 -15.90 1.86
C ASP A 20 1.52 -16.98 2.82
N ILE A 21 1.05 -16.92 4.06
CA ILE A 21 1.46 -17.81 5.15
C ILE A 21 0.21 -18.41 5.80
N GLU A 22 -0.03 -19.70 5.64
CA GLU A 22 -1.12 -20.43 6.29
C GLU A 22 -2.50 -19.77 6.15
N GLY A 23 -2.79 -19.22 4.97
CA GLY A 23 -4.05 -18.53 4.66
C GLY A 23 -4.09 -17.06 5.07
N VAL A 24 -2.97 -16.49 5.48
CA VAL A 24 -2.83 -15.06 5.74
C VAL A 24 -2.00 -14.43 4.64
N ALA A 25 -2.55 -13.46 3.92
CA ALA A 25 -1.80 -12.64 2.98
C ALA A 25 -1.16 -11.46 3.72
N VAL A 26 0.17 -11.43 3.77
CA VAL A 26 0.93 -10.33 4.31
C VAL A 26 1.32 -9.40 3.18
N LEU A 27 0.75 -8.19 3.16
CA LEU A 27 1.11 -7.12 2.25
C LEU A 27 2.04 -6.15 2.97
N THR A 28 3.23 -5.94 2.44
CA THR A 28 4.23 -5.07 3.06
C THR A 28 4.55 -3.88 2.15
N LEU A 29 4.26 -2.67 2.62
CA LEU A 29 4.68 -1.43 1.96
C LEU A 29 6.21 -1.38 1.96
N ASN A 30 6.83 -1.29 0.78
CA ASN A 30 8.28 -1.44 0.62
C ASN A 30 8.91 -0.29 -0.18
N ARG A 31 8.61 0.93 0.23
CA ARG A 31 9.29 2.17 -0.20
C ARG A 31 9.84 2.94 1.00
N PRO A 32 10.70 2.33 1.85
CA PRO A 32 11.15 2.95 3.09
C PRO A 32 11.90 4.27 2.86
N GLN A 33 12.65 4.41 1.75
CA GLN A 33 13.36 5.64 1.36
C GLN A 33 12.42 6.82 1.11
N SER A 34 11.15 6.56 0.79
CA SER A 34 10.09 7.56 0.63
C SER A 34 9.05 7.51 1.75
N ARG A 35 9.41 6.90 2.90
CA ARG A 35 8.52 6.70 4.06
C ARG A 35 7.19 6.06 3.69
N ASN A 36 7.24 5.11 2.76
CA ASN A 36 6.08 4.40 2.23
C ASN A 36 4.94 5.34 1.80
N SER A 37 5.29 6.46 1.16
CA SER A 37 4.32 7.39 0.64
C SER A 37 3.43 6.71 -0.40
N LEU A 38 2.15 7.06 -0.39
CA LEU A 38 1.14 6.53 -1.29
C LEU A 38 1.25 7.24 -2.64
N SER A 39 2.26 6.82 -3.42
CA SER A 39 2.42 7.21 -4.82
C SER A 39 1.32 6.57 -5.67
N GLU A 40 1.12 7.07 -6.88
CA GLU A 40 0.20 6.45 -7.84
C GLU A 40 0.51 4.96 -8.01
N ALA A 41 1.78 4.61 -8.22
CA ALA A 41 2.21 3.21 -8.34
C ALA A 41 1.92 2.37 -7.07
N MET A 42 2.05 2.93 -5.88
CA MET A 42 1.73 2.23 -4.63
C MET A 42 0.22 2.01 -4.51
N LEU A 43 -0.59 3.00 -4.86
CA LEU A 43 -2.05 2.87 -4.84
C LEU A 43 -2.53 1.82 -5.85
N GLU A 44 -1.97 1.79 -7.05
CA GLU A 44 -2.25 0.75 -8.05
C GLU A 44 -1.87 -0.64 -7.55
N ALA A 45 -0.66 -0.78 -7.00
CA ALA A 45 -0.19 -2.06 -6.47
C ALA A 45 -1.08 -2.58 -5.33
N LEU A 46 -1.51 -1.70 -4.41
CA LEU A 46 -2.46 -2.04 -3.35
C LEU A 46 -3.81 -2.45 -3.91
N GLY A 47 -4.35 -1.68 -4.86
CA GLY A 47 -5.62 -1.99 -5.50
C GLY A 47 -5.63 -3.33 -6.20
N ASP A 48 -4.57 -3.64 -6.95
CA ASP A 48 -4.40 -4.92 -7.66
C ASP A 48 -4.28 -6.09 -6.66
N ALA A 49 -3.48 -5.93 -5.61
CA ALA A 49 -3.31 -6.95 -4.58
C ALA A 49 -4.64 -7.24 -3.85
N LEU A 50 -5.38 -6.21 -3.47
CA LEU A 50 -6.68 -6.35 -2.80
C LEU A 50 -7.72 -6.99 -3.71
N THR A 51 -7.73 -6.65 -5.00
CA THR A 51 -8.60 -7.29 -5.99
C THR A 51 -8.29 -8.77 -6.13
N ALA A 52 -7.03 -9.15 -6.21
CA ALA A 52 -6.61 -10.55 -6.28
C ALA A 52 -7.02 -11.31 -5.00
N ILE A 53 -6.81 -10.72 -3.83
CA ILE A 53 -7.16 -11.32 -2.54
C ILE A 53 -8.68 -11.54 -2.41
N ALA A 54 -9.48 -10.57 -2.86
CA ALA A 54 -10.94 -10.68 -2.80
C ALA A 54 -11.50 -11.91 -3.53
N HIS A 55 -10.80 -12.41 -4.55
CA HIS A 55 -11.16 -13.57 -5.35
C HIS A 55 -10.36 -14.83 -5.00
N ASP A 56 -9.59 -14.82 -3.93
CA ASP A 56 -8.74 -15.93 -3.50
C ASP A 56 -9.30 -16.57 -2.23
N ASP A 57 -10.04 -17.66 -2.39
CA ASP A 57 -10.66 -18.39 -1.29
C ASP A 57 -9.65 -19.02 -0.32
N SER A 58 -8.39 -19.13 -0.72
CA SER A 58 -7.32 -19.63 0.15
C SER A 58 -6.85 -18.59 1.18
N VAL A 59 -7.12 -17.30 0.92
CA VAL A 59 -6.80 -16.21 1.84
C VAL A 59 -7.96 -15.95 2.78
N ARG A 60 -7.70 -16.10 4.08
CA ARG A 60 -8.70 -15.93 5.15
C ARG A 60 -8.56 -14.62 5.92
N ALA A 61 -7.38 -14.02 5.89
CA ALA A 61 -7.08 -12.74 6.54
C ALA A 61 -5.94 -12.04 5.81
N VAL A 62 -5.86 -10.72 6.00
CA VAL A 62 -4.81 -9.87 5.44
C VAL A 62 -4.10 -9.14 6.57
N VAL A 63 -2.78 -9.13 6.54
CA VAL A 63 -1.95 -8.24 7.36
C VAL A 63 -1.35 -7.19 6.45
N LEU A 64 -1.58 -5.93 6.76
CA LEU A 64 -0.94 -4.80 6.10
C LEU A 64 0.20 -4.28 6.97
N ALA A 65 1.42 -4.49 6.52
CA ALA A 65 2.65 -4.13 7.20
C ALA A 65 3.47 -3.12 6.38
N ALA A 66 4.56 -2.63 6.95
CA ALA A 66 5.44 -1.71 6.26
C ALA A 66 6.90 -1.90 6.71
N ASN A 67 7.83 -1.71 5.79
CA ASN A 67 9.25 -1.70 6.07
C ASN A 67 9.74 -0.28 6.38
N GLY A 68 10.76 -0.18 7.24
CA GLY A 68 11.45 1.09 7.52
C GLY A 68 10.91 1.87 8.70
N LEU A 69 11.27 3.16 8.75
CA LEU A 69 11.08 4.04 9.90
C LEU A 69 9.70 4.72 9.95
N ALA A 70 8.86 4.48 8.97
CA ALA A 70 7.48 4.95 8.94
C ALA A 70 6.57 3.85 8.40
N PHE A 71 5.34 3.77 8.91
CA PHE A 71 4.32 2.93 8.29
C PHE A 71 3.91 3.54 6.93
N SER A 72 3.44 4.77 6.92
CA SER A 72 3.21 5.55 5.72
C SER A 72 3.09 7.04 6.03
N ALA A 73 3.73 7.87 5.23
CA ALA A 73 3.67 9.33 5.33
C ALA A 73 2.47 9.96 4.59
N GLY A 74 1.62 9.14 3.97
CA GLY A 74 0.50 9.63 3.16
C GLY A 74 0.87 9.84 1.70
N HIS A 75 0.15 10.73 0.99
CA HIS A 75 0.36 10.96 -0.44
C HIS A 75 1.80 11.36 -0.78
N ASP A 76 2.25 10.95 -1.97
CA ASP A 76 3.56 11.36 -2.48
C ASP A 76 3.51 12.81 -2.97
N LEU A 77 3.93 13.74 -2.10
CA LEU A 77 3.90 15.17 -2.38
C LEU A 77 4.84 15.58 -3.52
N LYS A 78 5.89 14.79 -3.82
CA LYS A 78 6.77 15.06 -4.95
C LYS A 78 6.06 14.81 -6.27
N GLU A 79 5.27 13.73 -6.37
CA GLU A 79 4.44 13.46 -7.54
C GLU A 79 3.39 14.56 -7.75
N LEU A 80 2.68 14.93 -6.69
CA LEU A 80 1.67 15.99 -6.74
C LEU A 80 2.28 17.34 -7.14
N SER A 81 3.44 17.68 -6.59
CA SER A 81 4.11 18.96 -6.87
C SER A 81 4.58 19.08 -8.32
N LYS A 82 5.03 17.99 -8.93
CA LYS A 82 5.45 17.98 -10.34
C LYS A 82 4.31 18.33 -11.28
N ARG A 83 3.08 17.98 -10.93
CA ARG A 83 1.91 18.23 -11.78
C ARG A 83 1.38 19.66 -11.72
N ARG A 84 1.93 20.49 -10.82
CA ARG A 84 1.58 21.92 -10.78
C ARG A 84 2.02 22.69 -12.01
N SER A 85 2.94 22.15 -12.80
CA SER A 85 3.36 22.71 -14.10
C SER A 85 2.46 22.30 -15.26
N ASP A 86 1.50 21.41 -15.07
CA ASP A 86 0.50 21.06 -16.08
C ASP A 86 -0.42 22.26 -16.38
N ASP A 87 -1.01 22.31 -17.57
CA ASP A 87 -1.86 23.41 -18.02
C ASP A 87 -3.03 23.69 -17.05
N ASP A 88 -3.60 22.65 -16.45
CA ASP A 88 -4.66 22.73 -15.46
C ASP A 88 -4.14 22.83 -14.01
N ARG A 89 -2.84 23.08 -13.83
CA ARG A 89 -2.12 23.09 -12.54
C ARG A 89 -2.23 21.78 -11.75
N GLY A 90 -2.39 20.66 -12.46
CA GLY A 90 -2.47 19.32 -11.90
C GLY A 90 -3.86 18.94 -11.38
N ARG A 91 -4.91 19.70 -11.66
CA ARG A 91 -6.27 19.44 -11.17
C ARG A 91 -6.76 18.05 -11.54
N ALA A 92 -6.62 17.65 -12.81
CA ALA A 92 -7.06 16.34 -13.28
C ALA A 92 -6.26 15.21 -12.60
N TYR A 93 -4.96 15.39 -12.46
CA TYR A 93 -4.09 14.42 -11.78
C TYR A 93 -4.43 14.31 -10.28
N PHE A 94 -4.60 15.40 -9.58
CA PHE A 94 -4.99 15.40 -8.17
C PHE A 94 -6.32 14.68 -7.96
N LYS A 95 -7.32 14.99 -8.81
CA LYS A 95 -8.61 14.30 -8.77
C LYS A 95 -8.43 12.78 -8.97
N HIS A 96 -7.61 12.38 -9.94
CA HIS A 96 -7.33 10.98 -10.21
C HIS A 96 -6.69 10.29 -8.99
N VAL A 97 -5.63 10.86 -8.43
CA VAL A 97 -4.94 10.28 -7.27
C VAL A 97 -5.85 10.18 -6.05
N MET A 98 -6.63 11.23 -5.76
CA MET A 98 -7.57 11.22 -4.63
C MET A 98 -8.68 10.19 -4.82
N THR A 99 -9.21 10.05 -6.03
CA THR A 99 -10.23 9.06 -6.38
C THR A 99 -9.68 7.64 -6.26
N THR A 100 -8.46 7.40 -6.75
CA THR A 100 -7.80 6.11 -6.65
C THR A 100 -7.51 5.74 -5.19
N CYS A 101 -7.03 6.72 -4.40
CA CYS A 101 -6.81 6.53 -2.97
C CYS A 101 -8.11 6.16 -2.24
N SER A 102 -9.19 6.89 -2.51
CA SER A 102 -10.52 6.60 -1.96
C SER A 102 -10.99 5.20 -2.33
N ALA A 103 -10.79 4.78 -3.58
CA ALA A 103 -11.16 3.45 -4.04
C ALA A 103 -10.38 2.34 -3.29
N VAL A 104 -9.09 2.52 -3.06
CA VAL A 104 -8.27 1.58 -2.27
C VAL A 104 -8.76 1.49 -0.84
N MET A 105 -9.06 2.62 -0.19
CA MET A 105 -9.62 2.63 1.17
C MET A 105 -10.96 1.89 1.24
N GLN A 106 -11.82 2.09 0.26
CA GLN A 106 -13.11 1.39 0.18
C GLN A 106 -12.93 -0.11 -0.09
N GLN A 107 -11.96 -0.50 -0.92
CA GLN A 107 -11.64 -1.91 -1.13
C GLN A 107 -11.26 -2.60 0.19
N ILE A 108 -10.45 -1.94 1.04
CA ILE A 108 -10.10 -2.49 2.36
C ILE A 108 -11.35 -2.68 3.22
N VAL A 109 -12.20 -1.67 3.30
CA VAL A 109 -13.43 -1.70 4.12
C VAL A 109 -14.39 -2.80 3.64
N LEU A 110 -14.49 -3.01 2.33
CA LEU A 110 -15.43 -3.94 1.70
C LEU A 110 -14.85 -5.33 1.44
N LEU A 111 -13.56 -5.53 1.73
CA LEU A 111 -12.89 -6.82 1.50
C LEU A 111 -13.58 -7.91 2.33
N PRO A 112 -13.90 -9.10 1.76
CA PRO A 112 -14.47 -10.20 2.53
C PRO A 112 -13.57 -10.67 3.68
N GLN A 113 -12.25 -10.65 3.48
CA GLN A 113 -11.27 -11.00 4.48
C GLN A 113 -11.03 -9.84 5.46
N PRO A 114 -10.87 -10.09 6.76
CA PRO A 114 -10.46 -9.05 7.70
C PRO A 114 -9.04 -8.57 7.39
N VAL A 115 -8.83 -7.26 7.52
CA VAL A 115 -7.54 -6.61 7.31
C VAL A 115 -7.02 -6.05 8.63
N ILE A 116 -5.82 -6.46 9.02
CA ILE A 116 -5.15 -6.05 10.24
C ILE A 116 -3.93 -5.22 9.88
N ALA A 117 -3.88 -3.96 10.31
CA ALA A 117 -2.71 -3.12 10.16
C ALA A 117 -1.67 -3.45 11.25
N ALA A 118 -0.46 -3.84 10.85
CA ALA A 118 0.69 -4.00 11.75
C ALA A 118 1.53 -2.71 11.69
N VAL A 119 1.27 -1.79 12.60
CA VAL A 119 1.80 -0.42 12.58
C VAL A 119 3.07 -0.34 13.42
N GLN A 120 4.23 -0.51 12.79
CA GLN A 120 5.53 -0.54 13.48
C GLN A 120 6.06 0.87 13.81
N ALA A 121 5.53 1.92 13.16
CA ALA A 121 6.01 3.29 13.26
C ALA A 121 4.93 4.29 12.80
N THR A 122 5.28 5.55 12.69
CA THR A 122 4.35 6.64 12.38
C THR A 122 3.54 6.40 11.10
N ALA A 123 2.23 6.56 11.21
CA ALA A 123 1.28 6.67 10.11
C ALA A 123 0.63 8.05 10.17
N THR A 124 0.70 8.83 9.09
CA THR A 124 0.19 10.20 9.07
C THR A 124 -0.56 10.50 7.77
N ALA A 125 -1.43 11.50 7.79
CA ALA A 125 -2.25 11.92 6.65
C ALA A 125 -3.02 10.71 6.03
N ALA A 126 -2.92 10.48 4.72
CA ALA A 126 -3.52 9.32 4.07
C ALA A 126 -2.97 7.97 4.57
N GLY A 127 -1.77 7.94 5.16
CA GLY A 127 -1.23 6.77 5.84
C GLY A 127 -2.01 6.44 7.12
N CYS A 128 -2.43 7.45 7.88
CA CYS A 128 -3.34 7.28 9.01
C CYS A 128 -4.73 6.80 8.55
N GLN A 129 -5.23 7.35 7.46
CA GLN A 129 -6.49 6.90 6.86
C GLN A 129 -6.41 5.43 6.42
N LEU A 130 -5.27 5.00 5.87
CA LEU A 130 -5.03 3.61 5.50
C LEU A 130 -5.18 2.68 6.71
N VAL A 131 -4.57 3.02 7.84
CA VAL A 131 -4.72 2.29 9.10
C VAL A 131 -6.18 2.28 9.57
N ALA A 132 -6.83 3.43 9.55
CA ALA A 132 -8.23 3.58 9.98
C ALA A 132 -9.23 2.81 9.08
N SER A 133 -8.87 2.50 7.85
CA SER A 133 -9.68 1.70 6.93
C SER A 133 -9.63 0.20 7.22
N CYS A 134 -8.62 -0.25 7.97
CA CYS A 134 -8.47 -1.64 8.39
C CYS A 134 -9.45 -2.00 9.51
N ASP A 135 -9.73 -3.29 9.67
CA ASP A 135 -10.64 -3.79 10.72
C ASP A 135 -10.02 -3.69 12.11
N LEU A 136 -8.72 -3.94 12.20
CA LEU A 136 -7.93 -3.86 13.42
C LEU A 136 -6.58 -3.20 13.14
N ALA A 137 -5.99 -2.61 14.17
CA ALA A 137 -4.63 -2.10 14.14
C ALA A 137 -3.87 -2.56 15.38
N VAL A 138 -2.65 -3.00 15.18
CA VAL A 138 -1.70 -3.39 16.24
C VAL A 138 -0.46 -2.53 16.09
N ALA A 139 -0.01 -1.94 17.18
CA ALA A 139 1.16 -1.08 17.23
C ALA A 139 2.24 -1.68 18.14
#